data_f8421d21c8e1316770519fef35ff5cf5
#
_entry.id   f8421d21c8e1316770519fef35ff5cf5
#
_cell.length_a   1.000
_cell.length_b   1.000
_cell.length_c   1.000
_cell.angle_alpha   90.00
_cell.angle_beta   90.00
_cell.angle_gamma   90.00
#
_symmetry.space_group_name_H-M   'P 1'
#
loop_
_entity.id
_entity.type
_entity.pdbx_description
1 polymer ?
#
loop_
_entity_poly.entity_id
_entity_poly.type
_entity_poly.pdbx_seq_one_letter_code
_entity_poly.pdbx_strand_id
1 'polypeptide(L)'
;MMSNYKPAQMKEETTAIDLQSLVEDSTPDFRIKSASLLSHLDSQLDTIDKKFHPMNDESIPYRDMTDASTKKESIHQLIDKLDVTKSLRYQRTAEDTYCNVYSYDFCYFSKVYLPTVWWTDESLEKIRNGQEVIPVFNETVAPIYSSAMHDWFLKWGASFGWKRMTNLDEIQQKVNEVGGIGIICAKRKIRGLSGHIVPIVPETNVKKAYRENGVVLYPLQ
;
A
#
# COMPACT_ATOMS: atom_id res chain seq x y z
N MET A 1 -12.36 -19.14 -22.88
CA MET A 1 -12.21 -17.95 -23.76
C MET A 1 -11.44 -16.92 -22.96
N MET A 2 -10.16 -16.72 -23.28
CA MET A 2 -9.35 -15.68 -22.62
C MET A 2 -9.78 -14.33 -23.15
N SER A 3 -10.31 -13.47 -22.27
CA SER A 3 -10.65 -12.10 -22.61
C SER A 3 -9.35 -11.32 -22.87
N ASN A 4 -9.16 -10.88 -24.11
CA ASN A 4 -8.11 -9.95 -24.52
C ASN A 4 -8.44 -8.55 -23.95
N TYR A 5 -8.16 -8.32 -22.69
CA TYR A 5 -8.18 -6.98 -22.13
C TYR A 5 -6.94 -6.23 -22.65
N LYS A 6 -7.12 -5.40 -23.67
CA LYS A 6 -6.15 -4.35 -24.03
C LYS A 6 -6.36 -3.20 -23.04
N PRO A 7 -5.37 -2.87 -22.20
CA PRO A 7 -5.46 -1.65 -21.42
C PRO A 7 -5.54 -0.46 -22.39
N ALA A 8 -6.51 0.42 -22.14
CA ALA A 8 -6.60 1.68 -22.85
C ALA A 8 -5.25 2.39 -22.76
N GLN A 9 -4.71 2.83 -23.89
CA GLN A 9 -3.47 3.61 -23.97
C GLN A 9 -3.64 4.85 -23.09
N MET A 10 -3.15 4.77 -21.86
CA MET A 10 -2.88 5.95 -21.06
C MET A 10 -1.69 6.63 -21.73
N LYS A 11 -1.94 7.77 -22.40
CA LYS A 11 -0.87 8.66 -22.83
C LYS A 11 -0.08 9.03 -21.59
N GLU A 12 1.15 8.51 -21.55
CA GLU A 12 2.15 8.79 -20.55
C GLU A 12 2.45 10.29 -20.51
N GLU A 13 2.15 10.91 -19.40
CA GLU A 13 3.04 11.90 -18.86
C GLU A 13 3.61 11.33 -17.56
N THR A 14 4.56 10.45 -17.70
CA THR A 14 5.47 10.07 -16.62
C THR A 14 6.37 11.26 -16.35
N THR A 15 5.92 12.17 -15.51
CA THR A 15 6.82 13.22 -15.04
C THR A 15 7.76 12.58 -14.02
N ALA A 16 9.02 12.51 -14.39
CA ALA A 16 10.09 12.39 -13.42
C ALA A 16 9.89 13.47 -12.36
N ILE A 17 9.59 13.07 -11.13
CA ILE A 17 9.67 13.99 -10.00
C ILE A 17 11.14 14.34 -9.87
N ASP A 18 11.47 15.62 -9.90
CA ASP A 18 12.82 16.11 -9.65
C ASP A 18 13.31 15.62 -8.30
N LEU A 19 14.22 14.66 -8.35
CA LEU A 19 14.69 13.90 -7.18
C LEU A 19 15.72 14.69 -6.37
N GLN A 20 16.22 15.81 -6.87
CA GLN A 20 17.22 16.61 -6.17
C GLN A 20 16.65 17.60 -5.17
N SER A 21 15.40 18.02 -5.31
CA SER A 21 14.79 19.01 -4.41
C SER A 21 14.14 18.45 -3.15
N LEU A 22 14.10 17.10 -2.96
CA LEU A 22 13.44 16.45 -1.83
C LEU A 22 14.41 15.75 -0.85
N VAL A 23 15.70 16.00 -0.95
CA VAL A 23 16.70 15.55 0.02
C VAL A 23 17.02 16.69 0.99
N GLU A 24 16.04 17.40 1.47
CA GLU A 24 16.21 18.21 2.67
C GLU A 24 15.74 17.40 3.88
N ASP A 25 16.72 16.83 4.55
CA ASP A 25 16.91 16.67 5.99
C ASP A 25 15.66 16.33 6.83
N SER A 26 14.91 15.29 6.44
CA SER A 26 14.00 14.67 7.39
C SER A 26 14.74 13.54 8.11
N THR A 27 15.51 13.88 9.16
CA THR A 27 15.85 12.89 10.17
C THR A 27 14.55 12.21 10.62
N PRO A 28 14.46 10.87 10.58
CA PRO A 28 13.25 10.16 10.98
C PRO A 28 12.81 10.62 12.35
N ASP A 29 11.59 11.11 12.50
CA ASP A 29 11.05 11.49 13.80
C ASP A 29 10.63 10.21 14.53
N PHE A 30 11.57 9.61 15.25
CA PHE A 30 11.38 8.38 16.03
C PHE A 30 10.28 8.44 17.09
N ARG A 31 9.72 9.63 17.36
CA ARG A 31 8.59 9.81 18.28
C ARG A 31 7.26 9.45 17.62
N ILE A 32 7.19 9.53 16.30
CA ILE A 32 5.94 9.25 15.57
C ILE A 32 5.72 7.74 15.51
N LYS A 33 4.69 7.27 16.20
CA LYS A 33 4.26 5.88 16.20
C LYS A 33 3.33 5.60 15.02
N SER A 34 3.24 4.32 14.64
CA SER A 34 2.25 3.85 13.68
C SER A 34 0.83 4.20 14.15
N ALA A 35 -0.01 4.63 13.22
CA ALA A 35 -1.44 4.76 13.44
C ALA A 35 -2.14 3.48 12.98
N SER A 36 -2.84 2.80 13.88
CA SER A 36 -3.60 1.58 13.56
C SER A 36 -4.85 1.53 14.41
N LEU A 37 -5.97 1.27 13.79
CA LEU A 37 -7.24 1.04 14.48
C LEU A 37 -7.31 -0.40 14.97
N LEU A 38 -8.04 -0.62 16.06
CA LEU A 38 -8.30 -1.97 16.54
C LEU A 38 -9.38 -2.66 15.68
N SER A 39 -9.22 -3.95 15.42
CA SER A 39 -10.04 -4.70 14.45
C SER A 39 -11.50 -4.91 14.86
N HIS A 40 -11.86 -4.71 16.13
CA HIS A 40 -13.13 -5.20 16.66
C HIS A 40 -13.89 -4.23 17.56
N LEU A 41 -13.56 -2.94 17.51
CA LEU A 41 -14.15 -2.06 18.51
C LEU A 41 -15.49 -1.45 18.14
N ASP A 42 -16.02 -1.67 16.92
CA ASP A 42 -17.31 -1.06 16.66
C ASP A 42 -18.18 -1.82 15.67
N SER A 43 -19.19 -2.51 16.22
CA SER A 43 -20.30 -3.06 15.45
C SER A 43 -21.23 -1.96 14.88
N GLN A 44 -21.00 -0.70 15.21
CA GLN A 44 -21.83 0.45 14.85
C GLN A 44 -21.24 1.30 13.72
N LEU A 45 -19.98 1.07 13.32
CA LEU A 45 -19.38 1.80 12.20
C LEU A 45 -20.10 1.49 10.88
N ASP A 46 -20.33 2.52 10.08
CA ASP A 46 -20.81 2.39 8.72
C ASP A 46 -19.91 1.45 7.92
N THR A 47 -20.48 0.80 6.90
CA THR A 47 -19.79 -0.18 6.07
C THR A 47 -18.53 0.38 5.41
N ILE A 48 -18.50 1.68 5.11
CA ILE A 48 -17.34 2.39 4.55
C ILE A 48 -16.25 2.51 5.61
N ASP A 49 -16.58 2.94 6.81
CA ASP A 49 -15.62 3.12 7.90
C ASP A 49 -14.95 1.81 8.28
N LYS A 50 -15.69 0.69 8.27
CA LYS A 50 -15.13 -0.66 8.51
C LYS A 50 -14.00 -1.02 7.56
N LYS A 51 -13.97 -0.47 6.33
CA LYS A 51 -12.90 -0.74 5.37
C LYS A 51 -11.55 -0.20 5.82
N PHE A 52 -11.52 0.81 6.69
CA PHE A 52 -10.28 1.38 7.22
C PHE A 52 -9.78 0.69 8.50
N HIS A 53 -10.57 -0.24 9.05
CA HIS A 53 -10.13 -1.11 10.13
C HIS A 53 -9.43 -2.37 9.59
N PRO A 54 -8.49 -2.95 10.35
CA PRO A 54 -7.87 -4.22 10.00
C PRO A 54 -8.94 -5.30 9.79
N MET A 55 -8.75 -6.11 8.76
CA MET A 55 -9.59 -7.28 8.53
C MET A 55 -9.37 -8.29 9.65
N ASN A 56 -10.45 -8.70 10.31
CA ASN A 56 -10.42 -9.76 11.32
C ASN A 56 -10.95 -11.07 10.70
N ASP A 57 -10.11 -11.71 9.87
CA ASP A 57 -10.44 -12.98 9.21
C ASP A 57 -9.31 -13.99 9.43
N GLU A 58 -9.54 -14.91 10.36
CA GLU A 58 -8.57 -15.96 10.71
C GLU A 58 -8.32 -16.97 9.59
N SER A 59 -9.17 -17.00 8.56
CA SER A 59 -8.97 -17.86 7.39
C SER A 59 -7.87 -17.36 6.44
N ILE A 60 -7.45 -16.09 6.58
CA ILE A 60 -6.40 -15.50 5.77
C ILE A 60 -5.06 -15.70 6.48
N PRO A 61 -4.13 -16.47 5.89
CA PRO A 61 -2.85 -16.73 6.50
C PRO A 61 -1.94 -15.50 6.44
N TYR A 62 -1.14 -15.30 7.47
CA TYR A 62 -0.02 -14.37 7.39
C TYR A 62 1.09 -14.93 6.50
N ARG A 63 1.83 -14.02 5.83
CA ARG A 63 3.02 -14.39 5.08
C ARG A 63 3.99 -15.15 5.98
N ASP A 64 4.46 -16.30 5.50
CA ASP A 64 5.54 -17.05 6.14
C ASP A 64 6.87 -16.32 5.95
N MET A 65 7.61 -16.17 7.03
CA MET A 65 8.87 -15.40 7.07
C MET A 65 10.12 -16.28 7.15
N THR A 66 9.97 -17.60 6.98
CA THR A 66 11.07 -18.58 7.20
C THR A 66 12.24 -18.35 6.24
N ASP A 67 12.00 -18.41 4.93
CA ASP A 67 13.00 -18.18 3.91
C ASP A 67 12.43 -17.51 2.66
N ALA A 68 13.27 -17.18 1.68
CA ALA A 68 12.83 -16.44 0.49
C ALA A 68 11.83 -17.23 -0.38
N SER A 69 11.95 -18.56 -0.47
CA SER A 69 11.03 -19.40 -1.24
C SER A 69 9.66 -19.45 -0.60
N THR A 70 9.63 -19.74 0.69
CA THR A 70 8.41 -19.81 1.51
C THR A 70 7.68 -18.46 1.56
N LYS A 71 8.45 -17.37 1.66
CA LYS A 71 7.90 -15.99 1.55
C LYS A 71 7.17 -15.77 0.22
N LYS A 72 7.79 -16.17 -0.90
CA LYS A 72 7.18 -16.01 -2.24
C LYS A 72 5.89 -16.82 -2.37
N GLU A 73 5.93 -18.07 -1.96
CA GLU A 73 4.76 -18.94 -2.03
C GLU A 73 3.62 -18.42 -1.19
N SER A 74 3.87 -18.05 0.06
CA SER A 74 2.84 -17.52 0.98
C SER A 74 2.27 -16.18 0.51
N ILE A 75 3.04 -15.34 -0.21
CA ILE A 75 2.51 -14.12 -0.84
C ILE A 75 1.46 -14.46 -1.90
N HIS A 76 1.72 -15.47 -2.75
CA HIS A 76 0.74 -15.86 -3.76
C HIS A 76 -0.51 -16.50 -3.16
N GLN A 77 -0.35 -17.32 -2.12
CA GLN A 77 -1.49 -17.85 -1.36
C GLN A 77 -2.32 -16.73 -0.73
N LEU A 78 -1.67 -15.70 -0.19
CA LEU A 78 -2.33 -14.52 0.36
C LEU A 78 -3.15 -13.76 -0.71
N ILE A 79 -2.58 -13.53 -1.90
CA ILE A 79 -3.29 -12.89 -3.01
C ILE A 79 -4.56 -13.68 -3.39
N ASP A 80 -4.43 -15.00 -3.50
CA ASP A 80 -5.54 -15.88 -3.86
C ASP A 80 -6.63 -15.87 -2.77
N LYS A 81 -6.25 -15.72 -1.49
CA LYS A 81 -7.18 -15.62 -0.36
C LYS A 81 -7.87 -14.26 -0.24
N LEU A 82 -7.15 -13.17 -0.48
CA LEU A 82 -7.74 -11.84 -0.47
C LEU A 82 -8.73 -11.63 -1.64
N ASP A 83 -8.53 -12.35 -2.75
CA ASP A 83 -9.40 -12.41 -3.94
C ASP A 83 -10.02 -11.04 -4.31
N VAL A 84 -9.18 -10.10 -4.72
CA VAL A 84 -9.57 -8.72 -5.04
C VAL A 84 -10.73 -8.64 -6.05
N THR A 85 -10.90 -9.69 -6.86
CA THR A 85 -11.94 -9.72 -7.89
C THR A 85 -13.33 -10.08 -7.37
N LYS A 86 -13.41 -10.82 -6.26
CA LYS A 86 -14.67 -11.30 -5.68
C LYS A 86 -15.00 -10.69 -4.34
N SER A 87 -13.99 -10.30 -3.56
CA SER A 87 -14.20 -9.75 -2.23
C SER A 87 -14.98 -8.43 -2.28
N LEU A 88 -16.12 -8.38 -1.61
CA LEU A 88 -16.94 -7.17 -1.50
C LEU A 88 -16.20 -6.02 -0.81
N ARG A 89 -15.19 -6.33 -0.01
CA ARG A 89 -14.37 -5.34 0.68
C ARG A 89 -13.63 -4.42 -0.29
N TYR A 90 -13.25 -4.93 -1.47
CA TYR A 90 -12.46 -4.19 -2.47
C TYR A 90 -13.28 -3.72 -3.67
N GLN A 91 -14.55 -4.15 -3.77
CA GLN A 91 -15.40 -3.73 -4.87
C GLN A 91 -15.61 -2.22 -4.86
N ARG A 92 -15.46 -1.61 -6.05
CA ARG A 92 -15.70 -0.19 -6.25
C ARG A 92 -17.17 0.15 -6.02
N THR A 93 -17.43 1.33 -5.52
CA THR A 93 -18.75 1.95 -5.56
C THR A 93 -18.87 2.87 -6.79
N ALA A 94 -19.99 3.58 -6.93
CA ALA A 94 -20.14 4.60 -7.96
C ALA A 94 -19.13 5.76 -7.79
N GLU A 95 -18.75 6.04 -6.55
CA GLU A 95 -17.96 7.21 -6.15
C GLU A 95 -16.49 6.85 -5.86
N ASP A 96 -16.22 5.67 -5.29
CA ASP A 96 -14.92 5.31 -4.74
C ASP A 96 -14.33 4.02 -5.29
N THR A 97 -13.01 3.94 -5.23
CA THR A 97 -12.22 2.71 -5.44
C THR A 97 -11.39 2.42 -4.18
N TYR A 98 -11.17 1.14 -3.89
CA TYR A 98 -10.57 0.69 -2.63
C TYR A 98 -9.20 0.02 -2.83
N CYS A 99 -8.42 0.50 -3.79
CA CYS A 99 -7.05 0.02 -4.02
C CYS A 99 -6.13 0.22 -2.79
N ASN A 100 -6.37 1.29 -2.03
CA ASN A 100 -5.68 1.54 -0.77
C ASN A 100 -6.05 0.52 0.32
N VAL A 101 -7.31 0.13 0.41
CA VAL A 101 -7.77 -0.90 1.36
C VAL A 101 -7.18 -2.26 1.02
N TYR A 102 -7.20 -2.67 -0.26
CA TYR A 102 -6.54 -3.90 -0.70
C TYR A 102 -5.05 -3.90 -0.40
N SER A 103 -4.35 -2.81 -0.73
CA SER A 103 -2.91 -2.70 -0.47
C SER A 103 -2.58 -2.74 1.01
N TYR A 104 -3.44 -2.16 1.86
CA TYR A 104 -3.31 -2.23 3.30
C TYR A 104 -3.47 -3.68 3.80
N ASP A 105 -4.58 -4.36 3.47
CA ASP A 105 -4.81 -5.73 3.92
C ASP A 105 -3.68 -6.65 3.44
N PHE A 106 -3.25 -6.51 2.19
CA PHE A 106 -2.11 -7.23 1.66
C PHE A 106 -0.82 -6.99 2.48
N CYS A 107 -0.51 -5.74 2.80
CA CYS A 107 0.65 -5.39 3.64
C CYS A 107 0.48 -5.92 5.08
N TYR A 108 -0.71 -5.80 5.66
CA TYR A 108 -1.02 -6.29 7.01
C TYR A 108 -0.74 -7.79 7.15
N PHE A 109 -1.32 -8.61 6.28
CA PHE A 109 -1.07 -10.05 6.28
C PHE A 109 0.35 -10.41 5.82
N SER A 110 1.01 -9.54 5.08
CA SER A 110 2.42 -9.67 4.74
C SER A 110 3.38 -9.24 5.86
N LYS A 111 2.87 -8.81 7.02
CA LYS A 111 3.65 -8.29 8.16
C LYS A 111 4.52 -7.08 7.80
N VAL A 112 3.99 -6.19 6.99
CA VAL A 112 4.62 -4.93 6.59
C VAL A 112 3.66 -3.79 6.91
N TYR A 113 4.15 -2.76 7.56
CA TYR A 113 3.29 -1.63 7.92
C TYR A 113 2.98 -0.75 6.70
N LEU A 114 1.69 -0.56 6.46
CA LEU A 114 1.12 0.43 5.56
C LEU A 114 -0.11 1.03 6.27
N PRO A 115 -0.27 2.34 6.43
CA PRO A 115 -1.42 2.89 7.14
C PRO A 115 -2.70 2.86 6.29
N THR A 116 -3.86 2.57 6.90
CA THR A 116 -5.19 2.91 6.37
C THR A 116 -5.68 4.24 6.89
N VAL A 117 -5.21 4.61 8.07
CA VAL A 117 -5.48 5.88 8.74
C VAL A 117 -4.17 6.51 9.16
N TRP A 118 -4.15 7.84 9.24
CA TRP A 118 -2.99 8.57 9.74
C TRP A 118 -3.40 9.63 10.71
N TRP A 119 -2.49 10.00 11.57
CA TRP A 119 -2.67 11.03 12.57
C TRP A 119 -3.12 12.35 11.96
N THR A 120 -4.09 13.03 12.59
CA THR A 120 -4.42 14.42 12.26
C THR A 120 -3.24 15.33 12.60
N ASP A 121 -3.19 16.53 12.02
CA ASP A 121 -2.11 17.48 12.30
C ASP A 121 -2.07 17.84 13.80
N GLU A 122 -3.22 17.98 14.45
CA GLU A 122 -3.31 18.22 15.89
C GLU A 122 -2.73 17.04 16.70
N SER A 123 -3.04 15.81 16.30
CA SER A 123 -2.51 14.63 16.95
C SER A 123 -1.00 14.52 16.77
N LEU A 124 -0.49 14.83 15.57
CA LEU A 124 0.96 14.85 15.31
C LEU A 124 1.67 15.88 16.18
N GLU A 125 1.06 17.05 16.40
CA GLU A 125 1.62 18.06 17.27
C GLU A 125 1.68 17.59 18.74
N LYS A 126 0.60 17.01 19.24
CA LYS A 126 0.56 16.40 20.58
C LYS A 126 1.65 15.33 20.75
N ILE A 127 1.79 14.43 19.78
CA ILE A 127 2.82 13.37 19.82
C ILE A 127 4.22 13.96 19.82
N ARG A 128 4.51 14.99 18.99
CA ARG A 128 5.81 15.67 18.98
C ARG A 128 6.13 16.34 20.30
N ASN A 129 5.11 16.82 21.01
CA ASN A 129 5.23 17.41 22.35
C ASN A 129 5.31 16.35 23.46
N GLY A 130 5.43 15.05 23.10
CA GLY A 130 5.58 13.95 24.06
C GLY A 130 4.28 13.49 24.71
N GLN A 131 3.13 13.93 24.22
CA GLN A 131 1.83 13.48 24.70
C GLN A 131 1.48 12.12 24.11
N GLU A 132 0.84 11.28 24.90
CA GLU A 132 0.27 10.03 24.40
C GLU A 132 -1.05 10.31 23.69
N VAL A 133 -1.18 9.80 22.47
CA VAL A 133 -2.40 9.91 21.66
C VAL A 133 -2.83 8.51 21.23
N ILE A 134 -4.09 8.19 21.46
CA ILE A 134 -4.70 6.91 21.06
C ILE A 134 -5.38 7.10 19.71
N PRO A 135 -5.25 6.14 18.74
CA PRO A 135 -5.96 6.22 17.47
C PRO A 135 -7.47 6.07 17.66
N VAL A 136 -8.21 7.12 17.36
CA VAL A 136 -9.68 7.17 17.35
C VAL A 136 -10.12 7.69 15.99
N PHE A 137 -10.91 6.88 15.26
CA PHE A 137 -11.34 7.17 13.90
C PHE A 137 -12.13 8.49 13.83
N ASN A 138 -11.80 9.33 12.85
CA ASN A 138 -12.35 10.68 12.64
C ASN A 138 -12.13 11.69 13.80
N GLU A 139 -11.33 11.32 14.81
CA GLU A 139 -10.94 12.24 15.89
C GLU A 139 -9.43 12.48 15.86
N THR A 140 -8.65 11.48 16.27
CA THR A 140 -7.19 11.58 16.32
C THR A 140 -6.50 11.04 15.07
N VAL A 141 -7.20 10.22 14.30
CA VAL A 141 -6.77 9.72 13.00
C VAL A 141 -7.85 9.90 11.94
N ALA A 142 -7.42 10.08 10.69
CA ALA A 142 -8.31 10.21 9.53
C ALA A 142 -7.93 9.18 8.45
N PRO A 143 -8.88 8.74 7.61
CA PRO A 143 -8.61 7.85 6.48
C PRO A 143 -7.53 8.41 5.56
N ILE A 144 -6.63 7.54 5.09
CA ILE A 144 -5.61 7.91 4.13
C ILE A 144 -5.91 7.29 2.76
N TYR A 145 -6.21 8.13 1.78
CA TYR A 145 -6.50 7.74 0.42
C TYR A 145 -5.23 7.73 -0.43
N SER A 146 -5.27 7.12 -1.62
CA SER A 146 -4.09 6.88 -2.46
C SER A 146 -3.22 8.12 -2.73
N SER A 147 -3.82 9.30 -2.94
CA SER A 147 -3.05 10.54 -3.14
C SER A 147 -2.34 11.00 -1.86
N ALA A 148 -3.01 10.91 -0.72
CA ALA A 148 -2.42 11.22 0.59
C ALA A 148 -1.39 10.16 1.00
N MET A 149 -1.59 8.90 0.60
CA MET A 149 -0.62 7.82 0.81
C MET A 149 0.70 8.08 0.10
N HIS A 150 0.65 8.65 -1.11
CA HIS A 150 1.87 9.06 -1.81
C HIS A 150 2.66 10.09 -0.99
N ASP A 151 1.98 11.11 -0.46
CA ASP A 151 2.62 12.13 0.38
C ASP A 151 3.12 11.54 1.70
N TRP A 152 2.40 10.57 2.26
CA TRP A 152 2.83 9.81 3.43
C TRP A 152 4.12 9.03 3.17
N PHE A 153 4.24 8.34 2.04
CA PHE A 153 5.48 7.63 1.67
C PHE A 153 6.66 8.58 1.58
N LEU A 154 6.48 9.76 0.99
CA LEU A 154 7.55 10.76 0.87
C LEU A 154 8.00 11.28 2.25
N LYS A 155 7.06 11.51 3.16
CA LYS A 155 7.34 12.14 4.45
C LYS A 155 7.73 11.13 5.53
N TRP A 156 7.09 9.98 5.55
CA TRP A 156 7.17 9.03 6.67
C TRP A 156 7.66 7.63 6.28
N GLY A 157 7.56 7.26 5.00
CA GLY A 157 7.82 5.90 4.55
C GLY A 157 9.15 5.32 5.05
N ALA A 158 10.22 6.10 5.01
CA ALA A 158 11.53 5.66 5.48
C ALA A 158 11.55 5.32 6.99
N SER A 159 10.80 6.06 7.81
CA SER A 159 10.68 5.80 9.26
C SER A 159 9.96 4.48 9.56
N PHE A 160 9.21 3.95 8.59
CA PHE A 160 8.49 2.68 8.69
C PHE A 160 9.11 1.56 7.83
N GLY A 161 10.38 1.71 7.46
CA GLY A 161 11.15 0.67 6.77
C GLY A 161 10.98 0.63 5.25
N TRP A 162 10.23 1.58 4.64
CA TRP A 162 10.10 1.67 3.21
C TRP A 162 11.32 2.33 2.57
N LYS A 163 11.86 1.70 1.55
CA LYS A 163 12.93 2.27 0.73
C LYS A 163 12.37 2.72 -0.62
N ARG A 164 12.58 4.00 -0.95
CA ARG A 164 12.20 4.53 -2.25
C ARG A 164 13.11 3.97 -3.34
N MET A 165 12.51 3.55 -4.44
CA MET A 165 13.19 3.12 -5.65
C MET A 165 12.51 3.79 -6.86
N THR A 166 13.27 4.00 -7.94
CA THR A 166 12.79 4.72 -9.13
C THR A 166 12.78 3.88 -10.39
N ASN A 167 13.39 2.69 -10.32
CA ASN A 167 13.52 1.78 -11.45
C ASN A 167 12.65 0.55 -11.23
N LEU A 168 11.73 0.26 -12.15
CA LEU A 168 10.80 -0.86 -12.04
C LEU A 168 11.49 -2.22 -12.14
N ASP A 169 12.58 -2.32 -12.93
CA ASP A 169 13.38 -3.55 -13.00
C ASP A 169 14.05 -3.85 -11.66
N GLU A 170 14.66 -2.84 -11.03
CA GLU A 170 15.30 -2.98 -9.73
C GLU A 170 14.29 -3.39 -8.65
N ILE A 171 13.10 -2.79 -8.65
CA ILE A 171 12.03 -3.15 -7.69
C ILE A 171 11.63 -4.59 -7.90
N GLN A 172 11.31 -4.99 -9.15
CA GLN A 172 10.87 -6.35 -9.45
C GLN A 172 11.98 -7.37 -9.13
N GLN A 173 13.22 -7.07 -9.49
CA GLN A 173 14.36 -7.91 -9.16
C GLN A 173 14.52 -8.09 -7.66
N LYS A 174 14.47 -6.99 -6.90
CA LYS A 174 14.62 -7.04 -5.44
C LYS A 174 13.50 -7.84 -4.78
N VAL A 175 12.26 -7.64 -5.20
CA VAL A 175 11.10 -8.40 -4.73
C VAL A 175 11.27 -9.88 -5.03
N ASN A 176 11.77 -10.23 -6.22
CA ASN A 176 12.07 -11.60 -6.60
C ASN A 176 13.18 -12.25 -5.76
N GLU A 177 14.25 -11.50 -5.46
CA GLU A 177 15.40 -12.03 -4.71
C GLU A 177 15.02 -12.39 -3.28
N VAL A 178 14.39 -11.48 -2.58
CA VAL A 178 14.19 -11.61 -1.12
C VAL A 178 12.82 -12.18 -0.73
N GLY A 179 11.94 -12.48 -1.70
CA GLY A 179 10.54 -12.80 -1.39
C GLY A 179 9.85 -11.65 -0.66
N GLY A 180 10.22 -10.42 -1.02
CA GLY A 180 9.67 -9.21 -0.45
C GLY A 180 8.42 -8.75 -1.16
N ILE A 181 7.98 -7.55 -0.81
CA ILE A 181 6.92 -6.83 -1.50
C ILE A 181 7.39 -5.42 -1.86
N GLY A 182 6.85 -4.89 -2.94
CA GLY A 182 6.98 -3.49 -3.30
C GLY A 182 5.61 -2.81 -3.32
N ILE A 183 5.61 -1.50 -3.43
CA ILE A 183 4.39 -0.70 -3.63
C ILE A 183 4.65 0.31 -4.74
N ILE A 184 3.76 0.35 -5.71
CA ILE A 184 3.64 1.51 -6.59
C ILE A 184 2.53 2.39 -6.02
N CYS A 185 2.86 3.63 -5.71
CA CYS A 185 1.90 4.61 -5.26
C CYS A 185 1.98 5.84 -6.15
N ALA A 186 0.93 6.10 -6.90
CA ALA A 186 0.85 7.18 -7.86
C ALA A 186 -0.15 8.24 -7.41
N LYS A 187 0.25 9.52 -7.51
CA LYS A 187 -0.62 10.68 -7.28
C LYS A 187 -0.87 11.36 -8.62
N ARG A 188 -2.13 11.70 -8.91
CA ARG A 188 -2.42 12.48 -10.11
C ARG A 188 -2.00 13.92 -9.94
N LYS A 189 -1.49 14.54 -11.02
CA LYS A 189 -1.13 15.96 -11.05
C LYS A 189 -2.36 16.87 -10.94
N ILE A 190 -3.49 16.42 -11.47
CA ILE A 190 -4.75 17.18 -11.40
C ILE A 190 -5.32 17.02 -9.98
N ARG A 191 -5.45 18.15 -9.28
CA ARG A 191 -6.02 18.20 -7.93
C ARG A 191 -7.47 17.71 -7.94
N GLY A 192 -7.83 16.91 -6.94
CA GLY A 192 -9.19 16.35 -6.78
C GLY A 192 -9.41 15.01 -7.46
N LEU A 193 -8.48 14.52 -8.28
CA LEU A 193 -8.55 13.17 -8.82
C LEU A 193 -7.85 12.17 -7.89
N SER A 194 -8.45 10.98 -7.75
CA SER A 194 -7.86 9.90 -6.94
C SER A 194 -6.55 9.42 -7.56
N GLY A 195 -5.57 9.13 -6.70
CA GLY A 195 -4.35 8.41 -7.08
C GLY A 195 -4.61 6.92 -7.29
N HIS A 196 -3.54 6.15 -7.36
CA HIS A 196 -3.60 4.69 -7.38
C HIS A 196 -2.47 4.11 -6.54
N ILE A 197 -2.75 2.98 -5.90
CA ILE A 197 -1.76 2.22 -5.14
C ILE A 197 -1.95 0.74 -5.42
N VAL A 198 -0.83 0.02 -5.60
CA VAL A 198 -0.84 -1.41 -5.91
C VAL A 198 0.42 -2.09 -5.38
N PRO A 199 0.31 -3.29 -4.79
CA PRO A 199 1.46 -4.10 -4.42
C PRO A 199 2.21 -4.64 -5.65
N ILE A 200 3.54 -4.73 -5.53
CA ILE A 200 4.42 -5.50 -6.43
C ILE A 200 4.80 -6.77 -5.69
N VAL A 201 4.69 -7.91 -6.37
CA VAL A 201 4.88 -9.22 -5.78
C VAL A 201 5.94 -10.03 -6.53
N PRO A 202 6.55 -11.06 -5.91
CA PRO A 202 7.52 -11.92 -6.58
C PRO A 202 6.90 -12.63 -7.79
N GLU A 203 7.71 -12.77 -8.84
CA GLU A 203 7.33 -13.59 -9.99
C GLU A 203 7.36 -15.07 -9.66
N THR A 204 6.52 -15.83 -10.33
CA THR A 204 6.52 -17.30 -10.31
C THR A 204 7.00 -17.85 -11.67
N ASN A 205 7.03 -19.17 -11.84
CA ASN A 205 7.29 -19.77 -13.14
C ASN A 205 6.21 -19.43 -14.19
N VAL A 206 4.99 -19.13 -13.74
CA VAL A 206 3.80 -18.90 -14.60
C VAL A 206 3.44 -17.43 -14.67
N LYS A 207 3.44 -16.73 -13.53
CA LYS A 207 3.08 -15.31 -13.42
C LYS A 207 4.34 -14.47 -13.50
N LYS A 208 4.45 -13.61 -14.51
CA LYS A 208 5.64 -12.77 -14.77
C LYS A 208 5.25 -11.31 -14.90
N ALA A 209 6.17 -10.43 -14.56
CA ALA A 209 6.10 -9.02 -14.95
C ALA A 209 6.11 -8.89 -16.48
N TYR A 210 5.38 -7.91 -17.00
CA TYR A 210 5.42 -7.62 -18.42
C TYR A 210 6.67 -6.84 -18.78
N ARG A 211 7.39 -7.31 -19.80
CA ARG A 211 8.64 -6.72 -20.29
C ARG A 211 8.59 -6.46 -21.79
N GLU A 212 9.22 -5.36 -22.19
CA GLU A 212 9.58 -5.10 -23.59
C GLU A 212 11.09 -4.95 -23.70
N ASN A 213 11.70 -5.63 -24.65
CA ASN A 213 13.15 -5.62 -24.84
C ASN A 213 13.96 -5.92 -23.55
N GLY A 214 13.42 -6.75 -22.67
CA GLY A 214 14.02 -7.10 -21.39
C GLY A 214 13.74 -6.13 -20.24
N VAL A 215 13.15 -4.96 -20.50
CA VAL A 215 12.83 -3.94 -19.50
C VAL A 215 11.42 -4.15 -18.96
N VAL A 216 11.27 -4.10 -17.64
CA VAL A 216 9.95 -4.19 -16.97
C VAL A 216 9.14 -2.93 -17.24
N LEU A 217 8.04 -3.06 -17.95
CA LEU A 217 7.05 -1.98 -18.12
C LEU A 217 5.93 -2.06 -17.08
N TYR A 218 5.51 -3.27 -16.75
CA TYR A 218 4.52 -3.51 -15.71
C TYR A 218 5.04 -4.61 -14.77
N PRO A 219 5.41 -4.26 -13.53
CA PRO A 219 5.76 -5.25 -12.51
C PRO A 219 4.59 -6.20 -12.25
N LEU A 220 4.87 -7.37 -11.70
CA LEU A 220 3.82 -8.31 -11.30
C LEU A 220 3.07 -7.74 -10.09
N GLN A 221 1.76 -7.61 -10.25
CA GLN A 221 0.84 -7.01 -9.30
C GLN A 221 -0.22 -8.01 -8.85
#